data_53728057631666d2e813670a893524cf
#
_entry.id   53728057631666d2e813670a893524cf
#
_cell.length_a   1.000
_cell.length_b   1.000
_cell.length_c   1.000
_cell.angle_alpha   90.00
_cell.angle_beta   90.00
_cell.angle_gamma   90.00
#
_symmetry.space_group_name_H-M   'P 1'
#
loop_
_entity.id
_entity.type
_entity.pdbx_description
1 polymer ?
#
loop_
_entity_poly.entity_id
_entity_poly.type
_entity_poly.pdbx_seq_one_letter_code
_entity_poly.pdbx_strand_id
1 'polypeptide(L)'
;MKKTEFSFIGDIASMFGSLPHHGFEPIGDDCTVLPMGDDVIVMSTDMLIEDVHFLRGASTAEEVGYKSLMVNISDVAAMGATPTATLLSLSLPESAQGEWAEGFMRGFYEGCQRYGIALVGGDTTASRDKIAINVVAIGRAAKSCVKRRSAAQVGDLICVTGKLGTSSKGLVDIMFGDLNTAAAQAHRRGQARIEEGQLLGKCEAVHAMMDVSDGIASDIKHIMEQSGVGAEIELSKIPTDYDIRYATTGGEDYELLLTVAGDKFEEVATALLNTTGTPLTAIGRITEGDTLQWLDNGQSSELEFKGFTHF
;
A
#
# COMPACT_ATOMS: atom_id res chain seq x y z
N MET A 1 -16.81 -9.80 -22.98
CA MET A 1 -17.04 -9.19 -21.67
C MET A 1 -15.89 -8.24 -21.38
N LYS A 2 -16.14 -7.08 -20.72
CA LYS A 2 -15.05 -6.28 -20.18
C LYS A 2 -14.39 -7.09 -19.05
N LYS A 3 -13.07 -7.13 -19.03
CA LYS A 3 -12.32 -7.76 -17.94
C LYS A 3 -12.31 -6.80 -16.74
N THR A 4 -12.32 -7.34 -15.55
CA THR A 4 -11.99 -6.59 -14.34
C THR A 4 -10.47 -6.44 -14.25
N GLU A 5 -10.00 -5.45 -13.52
CA GLU A 5 -8.59 -5.18 -13.30
C GLU A 5 -7.81 -6.43 -12.86
N PHE A 6 -8.25 -7.07 -11.78
CA PHE A 6 -7.57 -8.27 -11.25
C PHE A 6 -7.61 -9.46 -12.21
N SER A 7 -8.70 -9.63 -13.00
CA SER A 7 -8.72 -10.66 -14.02
C SER A 7 -7.73 -10.38 -15.15
N PHE A 8 -7.49 -9.10 -15.47
CA PHE A 8 -6.51 -8.70 -16.46
C PHE A 8 -5.07 -8.91 -15.95
N ILE A 9 -4.79 -8.57 -14.69
CA ILE A 9 -3.50 -8.85 -14.04
C ILE A 9 -3.23 -10.35 -14.00
N GLY A 10 -4.23 -11.17 -13.66
CA GLY A 10 -4.12 -12.63 -13.68
C GLY A 10 -3.79 -13.19 -15.07
N ASP A 11 -4.39 -12.63 -16.13
CA ASP A 11 -4.05 -13.02 -17.51
C ASP A 11 -2.62 -12.66 -17.88
N ILE A 12 -2.13 -11.47 -17.46
CA ILE A 12 -0.73 -11.07 -17.66
C ILE A 12 0.20 -12.05 -16.92
N ALA A 13 -0.06 -12.31 -15.65
CA ALA A 13 0.75 -13.23 -14.85
C ALA A 13 0.80 -14.64 -15.50
N SER A 14 -0.35 -15.14 -15.96
CA SER A 14 -0.45 -16.43 -16.66
C SER A 14 0.31 -16.43 -17.99
N MET A 15 0.19 -15.36 -18.80
CA MET A 15 0.85 -15.25 -20.10
C MET A 15 2.36 -15.21 -19.95
N PHE A 16 2.88 -14.49 -18.98
CA PHE A 16 4.31 -14.30 -18.78
C PHE A 16 4.96 -15.34 -17.85
N GLY A 17 4.16 -16.09 -17.09
CA GLY A 17 4.64 -17.09 -16.12
C GLY A 17 5.47 -18.23 -16.71
N SER A 18 5.37 -18.48 -18.02
CA SER A 18 6.21 -19.48 -18.73
C SER A 18 7.58 -18.95 -19.14
N LEU A 19 7.83 -17.65 -19.05
CA LEU A 19 9.11 -17.05 -19.41
C LEU A 19 10.13 -17.19 -18.29
N PRO A 20 11.44 -17.19 -18.60
CA PRO A 20 12.47 -17.24 -17.58
C PRO A 20 12.44 -15.97 -16.70
N HIS A 21 12.32 -16.17 -15.40
CA HIS A 21 12.30 -15.05 -14.43
C HIS A 21 13.69 -14.55 -14.02
N HIS A 22 14.77 -15.22 -14.43
CA HIS A 22 16.17 -14.85 -14.14
C HIS A 22 16.47 -14.60 -12.64
N GLY A 23 15.76 -15.29 -11.74
CA GLY A 23 15.89 -15.19 -10.31
C GLY A 23 14.92 -14.21 -9.62
N PHE A 24 14.18 -13.43 -10.40
CA PHE A 24 13.10 -12.60 -9.84
C PHE A 24 11.89 -13.46 -9.44
N GLU A 25 11.24 -13.10 -8.36
CA GLU A 25 9.95 -13.68 -8.02
C GLU A 25 8.87 -13.16 -9.00
N PRO A 26 7.89 -14.00 -9.39
CA PRO A 26 6.85 -13.61 -10.33
C PRO A 26 5.84 -12.63 -9.72
N ILE A 27 4.92 -12.11 -10.55
CA ILE A 27 3.80 -11.26 -10.12
C ILE A 27 2.98 -11.99 -9.05
N GLY A 28 2.66 -11.30 -7.94
CA GLY A 28 1.84 -11.84 -6.87
C GLY A 28 1.99 -11.16 -5.51
N ASP A 29 2.99 -10.29 -5.35
CA ASP A 29 3.24 -9.56 -4.10
C ASP A 29 3.34 -8.04 -4.35
N ASP A 30 3.50 -7.22 -3.29
CA ASP A 30 3.67 -5.77 -3.40
C ASP A 30 4.93 -5.41 -4.20
N CYS A 31 5.99 -6.19 -4.05
CA CYS A 31 7.20 -6.05 -4.85
C CYS A 31 7.62 -7.39 -5.47
N THR A 32 8.29 -7.34 -6.61
CA THR A 32 9.14 -8.46 -7.03
C THR A 32 10.37 -8.55 -6.15
N VAL A 33 10.88 -9.76 -5.92
CA VAL A 33 12.06 -10.02 -5.07
C VAL A 33 13.16 -10.64 -5.91
N LEU A 34 14.37 -10.08 -5.81
CA LEU A 34 15.58 -10.62 -6.40
C LEU A 34 16.58 -11.01 -5.31
N PRO A 35 16.84 -12.30 -5.08
CA PRO A 35 17.84 -12.75 -4.10
C PRO A 35 19.27 -12.32 -4.47
N MET A 36 20.01 -11.78 -3.48
CA MET A 36 21.39 -11.32 -3.60
C MET A 36 22.24 -11.85 -2.44
N GLY A 37 22.49 -13.16 -2.42
CA GLY A 37 23.14 -13.84 -1.30
C GLY A 37 22.22 -13.95 -0.08
N ASP A 38 22.62 -13.38 1.06
CA ASP A 38 21.83 -13.35 2.29
C ASP A 38 20.81 -12.20 2.31
N ASP A 39 20.94 -11.27 1.37
CA ASP A 39 20.03 -10.14 1.17
C ASP A 39 19.12 -10.35 -0.04
N VAL A 40 18.16 -9.47 -0.18
CA VAL A 40 17.30 -9.35 -1.35
C VAL A 40 17.20 -7.89 -1.79
N ILE A 41 16.97 -7.70 -3.09
CA ILE A 41 16.45 -6.45 -3.65
C ILE A 41 14.95 -6.64 -3.87
N VAL A 42 14.14 -5.70 -3.43
CA VAL A 42 12.71 -5.63 -3.74
C VAL A 42 12.45 -4.43 -4.67
N MET A 43 11.52 -4.58 -5.60
CA MET A 43 11.18 -3.51 -6.55
C MET A 43 9.69 -3.52 -6.85
N SER A 44 9.09 -2.33 -6.81
CA SER A 44 7.72 -2.07 -7.26
C SER A 44 7.67 -0.91 -8.24
N THR A 45 6.51 -0.69 -8.83
CA THR A 45 6.25 0.45 -9.68
C THR A 45 4.78 0.79 -9.69
N ASP A 46 4.47 2.06 -9.38
CA ASP A 46 3.13 2.62 -9.47
C ASP A 46 3.08 3.84 -10.37
N MET A 47 1.89 4.07 -10.89
CA MET A 47 1.61 5.19 -11.79
C MET A 47 0.50 6.07 -11.21
N LEU A 48 0.75 7.39 -11.15
CA LEU A 48 -0.24 8.39 -10.79
C LEU A 48 -0.61 9.20 -12.03
N ILE A 49 -1.91 9.31 -12.29
CA ILE A 49 -2.47 10.06 -13.42
C ILE A 49 -3.33 11.20 -12.89
N GLU A 50 -3.15 12.40 -13.46
CA GLU A 50 -4.00 13.56 -13.18
C GLU A 50 -5.46 13.25 -13.48
N ASP A 51 -6.37 13.67 -12.60
CA ASP A 51 -7.82 13.43 -12.57
C ASP A 51 -8.22 11.96 -12.30
N VAL A 52 -7.25 11.09 -11.97
CA VAL A 52 -7.49 9.72 -11.49
C VAL A 52 -6.99 9.59 -10.05
N HIS A 53 -5.71 9.87 -9.80
CA HIS A 53 -5.06 9.70 -8.50
C HIS A 53 -4.83 11.03 -7.75
N PHE A 54 -4.90 12.14 -8.46
CA PHE A 54 -4.81 13.48 -7.88
C PHE A 54 -5.51 14.52 -8.74
N LEU A 55 -6.00 15.57 -8.10
CA LEU A 55 -6.60 16.73 -8.75
C LEU A 55 -5.63 17.91 -8.65
N ARG A 56 -5.10 18.38 -9.79
CA ARG A 56 -4.16 19.50 -9.83
C ARG A 56 -4.71 20.81 -9.24
N GLY A 57 -6.03 21.00 -9.27
CA GLY A 57 -6.69 22.14 -8.65
C GLY A 57 -6.89 22.04 -7.13
N ALA A 58 -6.71 20.84 -6.56
CA ALA A 58 -6.91 20.58 -5.13
C ALA A 58 -5.62 20.20 -4.39
N SER A 59 -4.54 19.89 -5.13
CA SER A 59 -3.23 19.52 -4.57
C SER A 59 -2.17 20.47 -5.09
N THR A 60 -1.24 20.87 -4.24
CA THR A 60 -0.03 21.55 -4.68
C THR A 60 0.90 20.62 -5.43
N ALA A 61 1.78 21.14 -6.24
CA ALA A 61 2.77 20.34 -6.94
C ALA A 61 3.70 19.59 -5.96
N GLU A 62 4.05 20.22 -4.84
CA GLU A 62 4.85 19.63 -3.76
C GLU A 62 4.13 18.44 -3.10
N GLU A 63 2.83 18.57 -2.82
CA GLU A 63 2.04 17.46 -2.27
C GLU A 63 2.01 16.27 -3.24
N VAL A 64 1.79 16.51 -4.54
CA VAL A 64 1.81 15.46 -5.56
C VAL A 64 3.18 14.80 -5.65
N GLY A 65 4.26 15.58 -5.63
CA GLY A 65 5.62 15.05 -5.66
C GLY A 65 5.94 14.17 -4.45
N TYR A 66 5.56 14.61 -3.25
CA TYR A 66 5.75 13.84 -2.03
C TYR A 66 4.90 12.55 -2.06
N LYS A 67 3.59 12.66 -2.37
CA LYS A 67 2.68 11.51 -2.48
C LYS A 67 3.18 10.47 -3.46
N SER A 68 3.68 10.88 -4.64
CA SER A 68 4.18 9.96 -5.66
C SER A 68 5.31 9.06 -5.14
N LEU A 69 6.16 9.57 -4.25
CA LEU A 69 7.17 8.75 -3.61
C LEU A 69 6.55 7.85 -2.52
N MET A 70 5.65 8.40 -1.68
CA MET A 70 5.05 7.66 -0.55
C MET A 70 4.30 6.41 -1.03
N VAL A 71 3.50 6.51 -2.08
CA VAL A 71 2.77 5.39 -2.67
C VAL A 71 3.73 4.23 -2.96
N ASN A 72 4.79 4.49 -3.69
CA ASN A 72 5.74 3.46 -4.13
C ASN A 72 6.61 2.87 -3.00
N ILE A 73 7.02 3.69 -2.04
CA ILE A 73 7.81 3.17 -0.91
C ILE A 73 6.95 2.47 0.15
N SER A 74 5.61 2.62 0.07
CA SER A 74 4.66 1.83 0.85
C SER A 74 4.77 0.35 0.53
N ASP A 75 4.83 -0.02 -0.75
CA ASP A 75 5.06 -1.41 -1.18
C ASP A 75 6.37 -1.98 -0.61
N VAL A 76 7.43 -1.16 -0.63
CA VAL A 76 8.73 -1.57 -0.07
C VAL A 76 8.63 -1.81 1.44
N ALA A 77 7.86 -0.96 2.15
CA ALA A 77 7.60 -1.14 3.59
C ALA A 77 6.78 -2.41 3.85
N ALA A 78 5.77 -2.67 3.02
CA ALA A 78 4.92 -3.86 3.09
C ALA A 78 5.73 -5.16 2.96
N MET A 79 6.83 -5.14 2.19
CA MET A 79 7.76 -6.27 2.10
C MET A 79 8.74 -6.39 3.30
N GLY A 80 8.65 -5.51 4.31
CA GLY A 80 9.59 -5.48 5.44
C GLY A 80 10.98 -4.94 5.05
N ALA A 81 11.09 -4.25 3.93
CA ALA A 81 12.35 -3.78 3.35
C ALA A 81 12.61 -2.29 3.63
N THR A 82 13.85 -1.88 3.41
CA THR A 82 14.27 -0.48 3.50
C THR A 82 14.35 0.10 2.09
N PRO A 83 13.58 1.15 1.73
CA PRO A 83 13.72 1.82 0.45
C PRO A 83 15.10 2.49 0.36
N THR A 84 15.76 2.36 -0.78
CA THR A 84 17.15 2.83 -0.96
C THR A 84 17.33 3.72 -2.18
N ALA A 85 16.59 3.43 -3.25
CA ALA A 85 16.70 4.17 -4.50
C ALA A 85 15.35 4.23 -5.23
N THR A 86 15.24 5.15 -6.17
CA THR A 86 14.05 5.30 -7.03
C THR A 86 14.44 5.75 -8.43
N LEU A 87 13.59 5.39 -9.40
CA LEU A 87 13.57 5.95 -10.76
C LEU A 87 12.27 6.72 -10.93
N LEU A 88 12.29 7.87 -11.59
CA LEU A 88 11.13 8.73 -11.77
C LEU A 88 10.92 9.00 -13.27
N SER A 89 9.76 8.65 -13.79
CA SER A 89 9.36 9.02 -15.16
C SER A 89 8.19 9.99 -15.11
N LEU A 90 8.35 11.14 -15.77
CA LEU A 90 7.35 12.22 -15.83
C LEU A 90 6.89 12.45 -17.26
N SER A 91 5.58 12.52 -17.46
CA SER A 91 4.97 13.01 -18.69
C SER A 91 4.14 14.25 -18.38
N LEU A 92 4.59 15.42 -18.90
CA LEU A 92 4.07 16.72 -18.52
C LEU A 92 3.44 17.45 -19.71
N PRO A 93 2.18 17.93 -19.59
CA PRO A 93 1.61 18.87 -20.54
C PRO A 93 2.30 20.23 -20.42
N GLU A 94 2.23 21.04 -21.47
CA GLU A 94 2.84 22.39 -21.49
C GLU A 94 2.47 23.22 -20.26
N SER A 95 1.21 23.11 -19.80
CA SER A 95 0.71 23.83 -18.60
C SER A 95 1.29 23.37 -17.26
N ALA A 96 2.03 22.27 -17.21
CA ALA A 96 2.69 21.77 -16.01
C ALA A 96 4.24 21.81 -16.11
N GLN A 97 4.78 22.26 -17.21
CA GLN A 97 6.22 22.53 -17.34
C GLN A 97 6.58 23.83 -16.60
N GLY A 98 7.79 23.92 -16.10
CA GLY A 98 8.24 25.08 -15.33
C GLY A 98 7.84 25.00 -13.85
N GLU A 99 7.13 26.01 -13.31
CA GLU A 99 6.88 26.17 -11.87
C GLU A 99 6.23 24.96 -11.20
N TRP A 100 5.24 24.33 -11.89
CA TRP A 100 4.60 23.12 -11.36
C TRP A 100 5.61 21.97 -11.27
N ALA A 101 6.40 21.75 -12.33
CA ALA A 101 7.42 20.70 -12.34
C ALA A 101 8.49 20.93 -11.26
N GLU A 102 8.91 22.17 -11.06
CA GLU A 102 9.84 22.54 -9.98
C GLU A 102 9.24 22.27 -8.59
N GLY A 103 7.98 22.64 -8.38
CA GLY A 103 7.24 22.34 -7.15
C GLY A 103 7.17 20.85 -6.89
N PHE A 104 6.78 20.07 -7.91
CA PHE A 104 6.75 18.61 -7.85
C PHE A 104 8.10 18.04 -7.40
N MET A 105 9.21 18.49 -8.03
CA MET A 105 10.55 18.03 -7.67
C MET A 105 10.95 18.41 -6.25
N ARG A 106 10.49 19.56 -5.72
CA ARG A 106 10.74 19.94 -4.31
C ARG A 106 10.05 18.97 -3.36
N GLY A 107 8.78 18.62 -3.62
CA GLY A 107 8.05 17.65 -2.78
C GLY A 107 8.63 16.23 -2.86
N PHE A 108 8.99 15.78 -4.06
CA PHE A 108 9.65 14.50 -4.25
C PHE A 108 11.01 14.43 -3.55
N TYR A 109 11.81 15.51 -3.63
CA TYR A 109 13.09 15.65 -2.94
C TYR A 109 12.93 15.64 -1.41
N GLU A 110 11.90 16.33 -0.87
CA GLU A 110 11.58 16.30 0.57
C GLU A 110 11.40 14.85 1.07
N GLY A 111 10.62 14.04 0.34
CA GLY A 111 10.43 12.64 0.66
C GLY A 111 11.72 11.83 0.56
N CYS A 112 12.48 12.00 -0.51
CA CYS A 112 13.78 11.35 -0.69
C CYS A 112 14.76 11.71 0.45
N GLN A 113 14.82 12.97 0.84
CA GLN A 113 15.68 13.44 1.93
C GLN A 113 15.25 12.86 3.28
N ARG A 114 13.94 12.83 3.56
CA ARG A 114 13.40 12.31 4.82
C ARG A 114 13.77 10.83 5.05
N TYR A 115 13.73 10.01 4.00
CA TYR A 115 13.95 8.57 4.09
C TYR A 115 15.33 8.12 3.58
N GLY A 116 16.19 9.06 3.17
CA GLY A 116 17.53 8.73 2.68
C GLY A 116 17.55 7.98 1.35
N ILE A 117 16.57 8.25 0.47
CA ILE A 117 16.38 7.55 -0.82
C ILE A 117 17.09 8.31 -1.94
N ALA A 118 17.85 7.60 -2.76
CA ALA A 118 18.53 8.17 -3.91
C ALA A 118 17.62 8.16 -5.15
N LEU A 119 17.42 9.30 -5.81
CA LEU A 119 16.92 9.34 -7.18
C LEU A 119 18.08 9.01 -8.13
N VAL A 120 18.05 7.84 -8.76
CA VAL A 120 19.18 7.31 -9.55
C VAL A 120 18.98 7.36 -11.07
N GLY A 121 17.80 7.79 -11.52
CA GLY A 121 17.50 7.94 -12.94
C GLY A 121 16.01 8.16 -13.20
N GLY A 122 15.64 8.06 -14.46
CA GLY A 122 14.25 8.21 -14.90
C GLY A 122 14.16 8.71 -16.33
N ASP A 123 12.96 9.20 -16.68
CA ASP A 123 12.68 9.77 -18.01
C ASP A 123 11.76 10.98 -17.89
N THR A 124 11.82 11.89 -18.85
CA THR A 124 10.92 13.06 -18.91
C THR A 124 10.46 13.26 -20.34
N THR A 125 9.13 13.29 -20.54
CA THR A 125 8.53 13.46 -21.85
C THR A 125 7.36 14.44 -21.79
N ALA A 126 6.91 14.91 -22.95
CA ALA A 126 5.72 15.73 -23.05
C ALA A 126 4.46 14.86 -23.12
N SER A 127 3.38 15.32 -22.49
CA SER A 127 2.03 14.81 -22.73
C SER A 127 1.17 15.87 -23.44
N ARG A 128 0.03 15.45 -23.96
CA ARG A 128 -0.90 16.40 -24.61
C ARG A 128 -1.75 17.15 -23.58
N ASP A 129 -2.29 16.42 -22.59
CA ASP A 129 -3.33 16.97 -21.71
C ASP A 129 -3.07 16.73 -20.23
N LYS A 130 -2.69 15.52 -19.82
CA LYS A 130 -2.61 15.10 -18.42
C LYS A 130 -1.19 14.85 -17.97
N ILE A 131 -0.96 15.07 -16.69
CA ILE A 131 0.27 14.67 -16.02
C ILE A 131 0.17 13.16 -15.77
N ALA A 132 1.24 12.44 -16.13
CA ALA A 132 1.45 11.06 -15.73
C ALA A 132 2.80 10.94 -15.03
N ILE A 133 2.80 10.27 -13.90
CA ILE A 133 3.95 10.08 -13.02
C ILE A 133 4.11 8.59 -12.84
N ASN A 134 5.27 8.05 -13.14
CA ASN A 134 5.61 6.67 -12.81
C ASN A 134 6.86 6.68 -11.95
N VAL A 135 6.81 5.97 -10.83
CA VAL A 135 7.94 5.80 -9.93
C VAL A 135 8.27 4.32 -9.84
N VAL A 136 9.53 3.99 -9.90
CA VAL A 136 10.03 2.66 -9.52
C VAL A 136 10.71 2.80 -8.17
N ALA A 137 10.25 2.08 -7.16
CA ALA A 137 10.89 2.01 -5.86
C ALA A 137 11.79 0.77 -5.77
N ILE A 138 12.98 0.95 -5.20
CA ILE A 138 13.96 -0.11 -4.99
C ILE A 138 14.30 -0.16 -3.52
N GLY A 139 14.11 -1.31 -2.91
CA GLY A 139 14.42 -1.56 -1.50
C GLY A 139 15.39 -2.71 -1.30
N ARG A 140 15.89 -2.83 -0.08
CA ARG A 140 16.77 -3.91 0.36
C ARG A 140 16.34 -4.45 1.72
N ALA A 141 16.39 -5.76 1.89
CA ALA A 141 16.17 -6.43 3.16
C ALA A 141 17.10 -7.65 3.30
N ALA A 142 17.31 -8.14 4.54
CA ALA A 142 17.78 -9.50 4.72
C ALA A 142 16.68 -10.47 4.22
N LYS A 143 17.07 -11.56 3.61
CA LYS A 143 16.12 -12.54 3.05
C LYS A 143 15.10 -13.06 4.07
N SER A 144 15.51 -13.18 5.34
CA SER A 144 14.64 -13.61 6.44
C SER A 144 13.63 -12.56 6.89
N CYS A 145 13.80 -11.28 6.49
CA CYS A 145 12.92 -10.19 6.88
C CYS A 145 11.77 -9.95 5.88
N VAL A 146 11.85 -10.55 4.67
CA VAL A 146 10.82 -10.34 3.63
C VAL A 146 9.52 -11.00 4.04
N LYS A 147 8.46 -10.22 4.07
CA LYS A 147 7.08 -10.69 4.28
C LYS A 147 6.37 -10.80 2.95
N ARG A 148 5.54 -11.82 2.80
CA ARG A 148 4.80 -12.10 1.56
C ARG A 148 3.33 -12.30 1.89
N ARG A 149 2.47 -11.97 0.96
CA ARG A 149 1.03 -12.22 1.04
C ARG A 149 0.71 -13.71 1.19
N SER A 150 1.58 -14.59 0.68
CA SER A 150 1.39 -16.06 0.64
C SER A 150 1.75 -16.80 1.94
N ALA A 151 2.06 -16.10 3.04
CA ALA A 151 2.59 -16.72 4.24
C ALA A 151 1.62 -16.75 5.43
N ALA A 152 0.36 -16.30 5.27
CA ALA A 152 -0.64 -16.33 6.33
C ALA A 152 -1.00 -17.76 6.73
N GLN A 153 -1.22 -17.97 8.02
CA GLN A 153 -1.51 -19.28 8.61
C GLN A 153 -2.89 -19.27 9.29
N VAL A 154 -3.62 -20.39 9.20
CA VAL A 154 -4.89 -20.55 9.92
C VAL A 154 -4.67 -20.36 11.43
N GLY A 155 -5.48 -19.50 12.04
CA GLY A 155 -5.38 -19.12 13.44
C GLY A 155 -4.61 -17.82 13.70
N ASP A 156 -3.92 -17.26 12.69
CA ASP A 156 -3.30 -15.93 12.80
C ASP A 156 -4.36 -14.86 13.07
N LEU A 157 -4.00 -13.86 13.84
CA LEU A 157 -4.77 -12.63 13.93
C LEU A 157 -4.50 -11.75 12.71
N ILE A 158 -5.55 -11.21 12.12
CA ILE A 158 -5.48 -10.16 11.09
C ILE A 158 -5.36 -8.82 11.81
N CYS A 159 -4.31 -8.08 11.50
CA CYS A 159 -3.99 -6.83 12.17
C CYS A 159 -3.77 -5.70 11.17
N VAL A 160 -4.02 -4.46 11.62
CA VAL A 160 -3.69 -3.24 10.86
C VAL A 160 -2.93 -2.27 11.74
N THR A 161 -2.01 -1.52 11.14
CA THR A 161 -1.34 -0.39 11.79
C THR A 161 -2.23 0.85 11.76
N GLY A 162 -2.04 1.77 12.69
CA GLY A 162 -2.66 3.10 12.69
C GLY A 162 -4.18 3.11 12.62
N LYS A 163 -4.74 3.94 11.76
CA LYS A 163 -6.19 4.09 11.52
C LYS A 163 -6.50 4.12 10.04
N LEU A 164 -7.66 3.60 9.67
CA LEU A 164 -8.11 3.47 8.29
C LEU A 164 -9.25 4.42 7.95
N GLY A 165 -9.41 4.69 6.65
CA GLY A 165 -10.47 5.51 6.10
C GLY A 165 -10.17 7.01 6.11
N THR A 166 -9.00 7.43 6.58
CA THR A 166 -8.63 8.86 6.61
C THR A 166 -8.43 9.40 5.20
N SER A 167 -7.76 8.67 4.33
CA SER A 167 -7.53 9.09 2.94
C SER A 167 -8.84 9.15 2.16
N SER A 168 -9.67 8.14 2.24
CA SER A 168 -10.97 8.09 1.57
C SER A 168 -11.91 9.22 2.03
N LYS A 169 -11.96 9.52 3.35
CA LYS A 169 -12.68 10.69 3.88
C LYS A 169 -12.09 11.99 3.32
N GLY A 170 -10.76 12.07 3.23
CA GLY A 170 -10.07 13.25 2.69
C GLY A 170 -10.41 13.50 1.23
N LEU A 171 -10.50 12.44 0.41
CA LEU A 171 -10.95 12.54 -0.97
C LEU A 171 -12.39 13.11 -1.05
N VAL A 172 -13.29 12.63 -0.20
CA VAL A 172 -14.67 13.15 -0.13
C VAL A 172 -14.67 14.62 0.25
N ASP A 173 -13.88 15.04 1.25
CA ASP A 173 -13.76 16.45 1.63
C ASP A 173 -13.29 17.32 0.44
N ILE A 174 -12.27 16.87 -0.27
CA ILE A 174 -11.75 17.53 -1.48
C ILE A 174 -12.84 17.69 -2.54
N MET A 175 -13.60 16.63 -2.80
CA MET A 175 -14.69 16.67 -3.77
C MET A 175 -15.82 17.64 -3.40
N PHE A 176 -16.03 17.90 -2.11
CA PHE A 176 -16.97 18.91 -1.60
C PHE A 176 -16.35 20.30 -1.42
N GLY A 177 -15.07 20.48 -1.74
CA GLY A 177 -14.35 21.76 -1.67
C GLY A 177 -13.72 22.07 -0.30
N ASP A 178 -13.72 21.14 0.64
CA ASP A 178 -13.13 21.28 1.97
C ASP A 178 -11.64 20.87 1.95
N LEU A 179 -10.79 21.69 1.35
CA LEU A 179 -9.38 21.39 1.12
C LEU A 179 -8.51 21.43 2.38
N ASN A 180 -8.98 22.02 3.48
CA ASN A 180 -8.16 22.30 4.66
C ASN A 180 -8.41 21.35 5.84
N THR A 181 -9.25 20.33 5.68
CA THR A 181 -9.44 19.31 6.72
C THR A 181 -8.16 18.47 6.91
N ALA A 182 -7.97 17.91 8.11
CA ALA A 182 -6.85 17.00 8.36
C ALA A 182 -6.91 15.77 7.44
N ALA A 183 -8.10 15.28 7.13
CA ALA A 183 -8.30 14.16 6.23
C ALA A 183 -7.89 14.52 4.78
N ALA A 184 -8.31 15.70 4.28
CA ALA A 184 -7.91 16.17 2.95
C ALA A 184 -6.38 16.35 2.83
N GLN A 185 -5.73 16.86 3.88
CA GLN A 185 -4.27 16.99 3.93
C GLN A 185 -3.58 15.61 3.92
N ALA A 186 -4.10 14.66 4.71
CA ALA A 186 -3.58 13.29 4.74
C ALA A 186 -3.69 12.62 3.36
N HIS A 187 -4.84 12.74 2.69
CA HIS A 187 -5.05 12.20 1.34
C HIS A 187 -4.05 12.76 0.32
N ARG A 188 -3.78 14.09 0.35
CA ARG A 188 -2.88 14.73 -0.62
C ARG A 188 -1.41 14.40 -0.46
N ARG A 189 -0.99 14.00 0.74
CA ARG A 189 0.43 13.68 0.98
C ARG A 189 0.72 12.19 1.04
N GLY A 190 -0.18 11.40 1.62
CA GLY A 190 0.08 9.99 1.96
C GLY A 190 1.18 9.85 3.03
N GLN A 191 1.29 8.69 3.61
CA GLN A 191 2.36 8.35 4.54
C GLN A 191 2.67 6.85 4.45
N ALA A 192 3.88 6.48 4.07
CA ALA A 192 4.32 5.10 4.10
C ALA A 192 4.83 4.69 5.50
N ARG A 193 4.57 3.46 5.91
CA ARG A 193 4.93 2.87 7.21
C ARG A 193 6.31 2.19 7.17
N ILE A 194 7.36 2.96 6.88
CA ILE A 194 8.71 2.43 6.65
C ILE A 194 9.32 1.82 7.91
N GLU A 195 9.29 2.56 9.03
CA GLU A 195 9.90 2.10 10.30
C GLU A 195 9.13 0.90 10.85
N GLU A 196 7.78 0.96 10.74
CA GLU A 196 6.89 -0.14 11.11
C GLU A 196 7.18 -1.38 10.28
N GLY A 197 7.24 -1.25 8.95
CA GLY A 197 7.54 -2.36 8.05
C GLY A 197 8.88 -3.02 8.34
N GLN A 198 9.93 -2.23 8.57
CA GLN A 198 11.26 -2.75 8.94
C GLN A 198 11.26 -3.50 10.27
N LEU A 199 10.50 -3.04 11.25
CA LEU A 199 10.38 -3.70 12.56
C LEU A 199 9.60 -5.01 12.42
N LEU A 200 8.44 -4.96 11.76
CA LEU A 200 7.56 -6.11 11.53
C LEU A 200 8.22 -7.16 10.63
N GLY A 201 9.02 -6.73 9.66
CA GLY A 201 9.82 -7.61 8.80
C GLY A 201 10.79 -8.51 9.60
N LYS A 202 11.38 -7.98 10.67
CA LYS A 202 12.30 -8.72 11.56
C LYS A 202 11.58 -9.65 12.53
N CYS A 203 10.27 -9.53 12.68
CA CYS A 203 9.49 -10.30 13.63
C CYS A 203 9.03 -11.63 13.01
N GLU A 204 9.52 -12.76 13.54
CA GLU A 204 9.14 -14.10 13.06
C GLU A 204 7.65 -14.41 13.29
N ALA A 205 7.02 -13.78 14.29
CA ALA A 205 5.59 -13.95 14.58
C ALA A 205 4.67 -13.24 13.56
N VAL A 206 5.21 -12.35 12.73
CA VAL A 206 4.50 -11.75 11.58
C VAL A 206 4.70 -12.68 10.39
N HIS A 207 3.61 -13.26 9.89
CA HIS A 207 3.68 -14.23 8.80
C HIS A 207 3.47 -13.56 7.44
N ALA A 208 2.32 -12.95 7.18
CA ALA A 208 2.04 -12.22 5.94
C ALA A 208 1.91 -10.71 6.21
N MET A 209 2.23 -9.91 5.20
CA MET A 209 2.08 -8.46 5.26
C MET A 209 1.90 -7.88 3.86
N MET A 210 1.10 -6.83 3.74
CA MET A 210 0.95 -5.94 2.59
C MET A 210 0.54 -4.55 3.08
N ASP A 211 0.52 -3.55 2.21
CA ASP A 211 -0.06 -2.25 2.56
C ASP A 211 -1.57 -2.19 2.22
N VAL A 212 -2.25 -1.16 2.74
CA VAL A 212 -3.67 -0.88 2.46
C VAL A 212 -3.75 0.20 1.40
N SER A 213 -3.87 -0.20 0.14
CA SER A 213 -3.92 0.67 -1.04
C SER A 213 -5.32 0.79 -1.65
N ASP A 214 -6.10 -0.30 -1.69
CA ASP A 214 -7.45 -0.36 -2.27
C ASP A 214 -8.57 -0.49 -1.23
N GLY A 215 -8.20 -0.56 0.04
CA GLY A 215 -9.08 -0.77 1.18
C GLY A 215 -9.17 -2.23 1.61
N ILE A 216 -9.35 -2.45 2.91
CA ILE A 216 -9.29 -3.81 3.52
C ILE A 216 -10.17 -4.83 2.78
N ALA A 217 -11.31 -4.41 2.24
CA ALA A 217 -12.21 -5.35 1.55
C ALA A 217 -11.62 -5.93 0.25
N SER A 218 -10.65 -5.25 -0.34
CA SER A 218 -9.86 -5.74 -1.47
C SER A 218 -8.58 -6.42 -0.98
N ASP A 219 -7.81 -5.72 -0.16
CA ASP A 219 -6.43 -6.07 0.18
C ASP A 219 -6.34 -7.41 0.93
N ILE A 220 -7.26 -7.67 1.86
CA ILE A 220 -7.29 -8.98 2.57
C ILE A 220 -7.49 -10.17 1.63
N LYS A 221 -8.20 -9.98 0.51
CA LYS A 221 -8.42 -11.06 -0.46
C LYS A 221 -7.12 -11.49 -1.13
N HIS A 222 -6.18 -10.57 -1.33
CA HIS A 222 -4.86 -10.92 -1.85
C HIS A 222 -4.09 -11.83 -0.91
N ILE A 223 -4.12 -11.55 0.39
CA ILE A 223 -3.54 -12.46 1.40
C ILE A 223 -4.27 -13.81 1.38
N MET A 224 -5.60 -13.80 1.35
CA MET A 224 -6.41 -15.03 1.33
C MET A 224 -6.10 -15.89 0.10
N GLU A 225 -6.11 -15.30 -1.09
CA GLU A 225 -5.86 -16.00 -2.36
C GLU A 225 -4.44 -16.56 -2.43
N GLN A 226 -3.43 -15.76 -2.06
CA GLN A 226 -2.03 -16.16 -2.12
C GLN A 226 -1.68 -17.21 -1.05
N SER A 227 -2.34 -17.18 0.10
CA SER A 227 -2.11 -18.12 1.21
C SER A 227 -3.04 -19.34 1.17
N GLY A 228 -4.11 -19.33 0.34
CA GLY A 228 -5.09 -20.40 0.27
C GLY A 228 -5.92 -20.54 1.55
N VAL A 229 -6.35 -19.43 2.15
CA VAL A 229 -7.04 -19.35 3.45
C VAL A 229 -8.30 -18.49 3.37
N GLY A 230 -9.19 -18.63 4.36
CA GLY A 230 -10.31 -17.74 4.62
C GLY A 230 -9.98 -16.66 5.64
N ALA A 231 -10.90 -15.72 5.84
CA ALA A 231 -10.76 -14.66 6.83
C ALA A 231 -12.10 -14.30 7.49
N GLU A 232 -12.06 -13.97 8.77
CA GLU A 232 -13.14 -13.32 9.51
C GLU A 232 -12.67 -11.95 9.99
N ILE A 233 -13.41 -10.88 9.70
CA ILE A 233 -13.12 -9.52 10.13
C ILE A 233 -14.28 -8.97 10.96
N GLU A 234 -13.98 -8.47 12.15
CA GLU A 234 -14.93 -7.84 13.07
C GLU A 234 -14.99 -6.34 12.82
N LEU A 235 -16.10 -5.85 12.25
CA LEU A 235 -16.27 -4.46 11.85
C LEU A 235 -16.06 -3.47 13.01
N SER A 236 -16.54 -3.83 14.21
CA SER A 236 -16.43 -3.00 15.41
C SER A 236 -14.98 -2.83 15.91
N LYS A 237 -14.03 -3.65 15.43
CA LYS A 237 -12.62 -3.59 15.79
C LYS A 237 -11.77 -2.81 14.80
N ILE A 238 -12.28 -2.47 13.62
CA ILE A 238 -11.52 -1.70 12.64
C ILE A 238 -11.26 -0.28 13.19
N PRO A 239 -9.99 0.13 13.35
CA PRO A 239 -9.66 1.44 13.89
C PRO A 239 -9.95 2.53 12.86
N THR A 240 -10.97 3.34 13.10
CA THR A 240 -11.36 4.47 12.24
C THR A 240 -11.96 5.60 13.08
N ASP A 241 -11.75 6.83 12.64
CA ASP A 241 -12.43 8.02 13.21
C ASP A 241 -13.68 8.41 12.42
N TYR A 242 -14.00 7.65 11.35
CA TYR A 242 -15.03 7.99 10.37
C TYR A 242 -16.03 6.84 10.19
N ASP A 243 -16.93 6.97 9.21
CA ASP A 243 -17.84 5.89 8.84
C ASP A 243 -17.01 4.66 8.39
N ILE A 244 -17.43 3.49 8.85
CA ILE A 244 -16.76 2.22 8.60
C ILE A 244 -16.55 1.94 7.10
N ARG A 245 -17.41 2.47 6.24
CA ARG A 245 -17.29 2.33 4.78
C ARG A 245 -16.01 2.96 4.24
N TYR A 246 -15.55 4.09 4.81
CA TYR A 246 -14.28 4.68 4.40
C TYR A 246 -13.10 3.78 4.70
N ALA A 247 -13.14 3.08 5.84
CA ALA A 247 -12.07 2.18 6.26
C ALA A 247 -12.10 0.82 5.54
N THR A 248 -13.27 0.38 5.07
CA THR A 248 -13.41 -0.94 4.44
C THR A 248 -13.25 -0.90 2.93
N THR A 249 -13.75 0.16 2.27
CA THR A 249 -13.81 0.25 0.80
C THR A 249 -12.96 1.37 0.21
N GLY A 250 -12.42 2.25 1.05
CA GLY A 250 -11.58 3.36 0.64
C GLY A 250 -10.10 2.98 0.64
N GLY A 251 -9.39 3.40 -0.37
CA GLY A 251 -7.96 3.15 -0.53
C GLY A 251 -7.07 4.30 -0.09
N GLU A 252 -5.77 4.14 -0.37
CA GLU A 252 -4.70 5.11 -0.17
C GLU A 252 -4.43 5.49 1.30
N ASP A 253 -4.76 4.60 2.25
CA ASP A 253 -4.39 4.81 3.66
C ASP A 253 -2.90 4.50 3.90
N TYR A 254 -2.30 3.58 3.12
CA TYR A 254 -0.89 3.17 3.20
C TYR A 254 -0.48 2.73 4.61
N GLU A 255 -1.45 2.21 5.38
CA GLU A 255 -1.22 1.45 6.59
C GLU A 255 -0.79 0.02 6.22
N LEU A 256 -0.23 -0.75 7.16
CA LEU A 256 0.12 -2.14 6.93
C LEU A 256 -1.02 -3.05 7.40
N LEU A 257 -1.44 -3.95 6.53
CA LEU A 257 -2.31 -5.10 6.80
C LEU A 257 -1.43 -6.34 6.94
N LEU A 258 -1.50 -7.02 8.07
CA LEU A 258 -0.62 -8.14 8.36
C LEU A 258 -1.30 -9.25 9.15
N THR A 259 -0.67 -10.42 9.14
CA THR A 259 -1.09 -11.55 9.98
C THR A 259 -0.04 -11.87 11.03
N VAL A 260 -0.48 -12.10 12.26
CA VAL A 260 0.38 -12.32 13.42
C VAL A 260 -0.04 -13.59 14.15
N ALA A 261 0.91 -14.43 14.55
CA ALA A 261 0.66 -15.57 15.43
C ALA A 261 -0.11 -15.11 16.69
N GLY A 262 -1.28 -15.71 16.97
CA GLY A 262 -2.21 -15.19 17.97
C GLY A 262 -1.64 -15.06 19.38
N ASP A 263 -0.78 -16.00 19.79
CA ASP A 263 -0.10 -15.99 21.09
C ASP A 263 1.02 -14.94 21.21
N LYS A 264 1.40 -14.31 20.10
CA LYS A 264 2.48 -13.31 20.00
C LYS A 264 1.98 -11.88 19.77
N PHE A 265 0.69 -11.69 19.56
CA PHE A 265 0.12 -10.38 19.20
C PHE A 265 0.50 -9.28 20.20
N GLU A 266 0.32 -9.51 21.49
CA GLU A 266 0.59 -8.49 22.53
C GLU A 266 2.09 -8.07 22.56
N GLU A 267 2.99 -9.02 22.31
CA GLU A 267 4.43 -8.76 22.22
C GLU A 267 4.73 -7.88 21.01
N VAL A 268 4.19 -8.22 19.83
CA VAL A 268 4.38 -7.48 18.58
C VAL A 268 3.77 -6.07 18.66
N ALA A 269 2.53 -5.96 19.16
CA ALA A 269 1.83 -4.69 19.31
C ALA A 269 2.56 -3.74 20.27
N THR A 270 3.03 -4.26 21.40
CA THR A 270 3.79 -3.48 22.37
C THR A 270 5.13 -3.02 21.80
N ALA A 271 5.86 -3.88 21.10
CA ALA A 271 7.13 -3.55 20.48
C ALA A 271 6.96 -2.46 19.40
N LEU A 272 5.92 -2.58 18.55
CA LEU A 272 5.63 -1.60 17.52
C LEU A 272 5.30 -0.24 18.13
N LEU A 273 4.36 -0.19 19.07
CA LEU A 273 3.94 1.05 19.73
C LEU A 273 5.10 1.76 20.42
N ASN A 274 5.93 1.01 21.16
CA ASN A 274 7.06 1.59 21.88
C ASN A 274 8.16 2.13 20.96
N THR A 275 8.32 1.55 19.76
CA THR A 275 9.41 1.91 18.86
C THR A 275 8.98 3.03 17.90
N THR A 276 7.78 2.94 17.32
CA THR A 276 7.32 3.84 16.25
C THR A 276 6.21 4.81 16.70
N GLY A 277 5.58 4.55 17.84
CA GLY A 277 4.40 5.27 18.29
C GLY A 277 3.11 4.87 17.55
N THR A 278 3.18 3.94 16.60
CA THR A 278 2.04 3.48 15.79
C THR A 278 1.36 2.29 16.47
N PRO A 279 0.04 2.35 16.74
CA PRO A 279 -0.69 1.22 17.30
C PRO A 279 -0.85 0.11 16.27
N LEU A 280 -0.88 -1.14 16.74
CA LEU A 280 -1.30 -2.31 15.98
C LEU A 280 -2.63 -2.82 16.54
N THR A 281 -3.63 -2.98 15.70
CA THR A 281 -4.99 -3.38 16.10
C THR A 281 -5.35 -4.71 15.44
N ALA A 282 -5.71 -5.71 16.26
CA ALA A 282 -6.27 -6.97 15.76
C ALA A 282 -7.75 -6.76 15.39
N ILE A 283 -8.06 -6.95 14.10
CA ILE A 283 -9.39 -6.71 13.52
C ILE A 283 -10.12 -7.99 13.14
N GLY A 284 -9.42 -9.14 13.15
CA GLY A 284 -9.99 -10.41 12.70
C GLY A 284 -9.03 -11.56 12.87
N ARG A 285 -9.31 -12.65 12.17
CA ARG A 285 -8.47 -13.85 12.16
C ARG A 285 -8.51 -14.56 10.82
N ILE A 286 -7.46 -15.30 10.53
CA ILE A 286 -7.36 -16.22 9.39
C ILE A 286 -8.04 -17.53 9.74
N THR A 287 -8.86 -18.02 8.81
CA THR A 287 -9.67 -19.24 8.95
C THR A 287 -9.34 -20.26 7.86
N GLU A 288 -9.83 -21.47 8.02
CA GLU A 288 -9.83 -22.47 6.92
C GLU A 288 -10.80 -22.04 5.80
N GLY A 289 -10.55 -22.54 4.59
CA GLY A 289 -11.39 -22.29 3.41
C GLY A 289 -10.93 -21.07 2.61
N ASP A 290 -11.84 -20.43 1.89
CA ASP A 290 -11.59 -19.34 0.95
C ASP A 290 -12.60 -18.18 1.09
N THR A 291 -13.37 -18.18 2.16
CA THR A 291 -14.47 -17.22 2.36
C THR A 291 -14.03 -16.05 3.23
N LEU A 292 -14.29 -14.82 2.79
CA LEU A 292 -14.22 -13.62 3.62
C LEU A 292 -15.57 -13.42 4.32
N GLN A 293 -15.54 -13.45 5.66
CA GLN A 293 -16.72 -13.20 6.48
C GLN A 293 -16.58 -11.91 7.28
N TRP A 294 -17.55 -11.02 7.12
CA TRP A 294 -17.68 -9.81 7.94
C TRP A 294 -18.56 -10.10 9.16
N LEU A 295 -18.07 -9.72 10.32
CA LEU A 295 -18.80 -9.86 11.58
C LEU A 295 -19.15 -8.46 12.14
N ASP A 296 -20.34 -8.35 12.72
CA ASP A 296 -20.76 -7.18 13.51
C ASP A 296 -21.16 -7.68 14.90
N ASN A 297 -20.36 -7.32 15.91
CA ASN A 297 -20.51 -7.78 17.28
C ASN A 297 -20.60 -9.32 17.39
N GLY A 298 -19.74 -10.02 16.62
CA GLY A 298 -19.64 -11.48 16.58
C GLY A 298 -20.74 -12.20 15.78
N GLN A 299 -21.62 -11.47 15.12
CA GLN A 299 -22.65 -12.03 14.23
C GLN A 299 -22.29 -11.76 12.78
N SER A 300 -22.64 -12.70 11.89
CA SER A 300 -22.42 -12.52 10.46
C SER A 300 -23.15 -11.27 9.96
N SER A 301 -22.42 -10.37 9.32
CA SER A 301 -22.97 -9.17 8.70
C SER A 301 -23.42 -9.48 7.27
N GLU A 302 -24.60 -8.96 6.88
CA GLU A 302 -25.09 -9.01 5.49
C GLU A 302 -24.45 -7.92 4.61
N LEU A 303 -23.60 -7.06 5.18
CA LEU A 303 -22.93 -5.98 4.44
C LEU A 303 -21.87 -6.59 3.53
N GLU A 304 -21.97 -6.26 2.26
CA GLU A 304 -20.93 -6.55 1.28
C GLU A 304 -20.09 -5.29 1.06
N PHE A 305 -18.78 -5.42 1.23
CA PHE A 305 -17.82 -4.36 0.92
C PHE A 305 -17.02 -4.73 -0.31
N LYS A 306 -16.80 -3.73 -1.17
CA LYS A 306 -15.95 -3.85 -2.36
C LYS A 306 -14.89 -2.77 -2.27
N GLY A 307 -13.63 -3.15 -2.36
CA GLY A 307 -12.53 -2.22 -2.48
C GLY A 307 -12.55 -1.45 -3.80
N PHE A 308 -11.65 -0.52 -3.94
CA PHE A 308 -11.49 0.25 -5.16
C PHE A 308 -11.00 -0.66 -6.32
N THR A 309 -11.39 -0.34 -7.54
CA THR A 309 -10.88 -0.94 -8.78
C THR A 309 -10.88 0.12 -9.88
N HIS A 310 -9.88 0.12 -10.74
CA HIS A 310 -9.78 1.09 -11.83
C HIS A 310 -10.77 0.81 -12.97
N PHE A 311 -11.15 -0.45 -13.21
CA PHE A 311 -12.11 -0.84 -14.25
C PHE A 311 -12.72 -2.23 -14.05
#